data_7b58f5f77d84981503f2b2fae2d2f92f
#
_entry.id   7b58f5f77d84981503f2b2fae2d2f92f
#
_cell.length_a   1.000
_cell.length_b   1.000
_cell.length_c   1.000
_cell.angle_alpha   90.00
_cell.angle_beta   90.00
_cell.angle_gamma   90.00
#
_symmetry.space_group_name_H-M   'P 1'
#
loop_
_entity.id
_entity.type
_entity.pdbx_description
1 polymer ?
#
loop_
_entity_poly.entity_id
_entity_poly.type
_entity_poly.pdbx_seq_one_letter_code
_entity_poly.pdbx_strand_id
1 'polypeptide(L)' 'MGRPTRVTNRIRALRFAHGEMTQAELADGIGVTRQTVIAIEQGRYSPTLEMAFRIARIFGVPLEEVFQYPEEA' A
#
# COMPACT_ATOMS: atom_id res chain seq x y z
N MET A 1 18.01 -9.43 10.42
CA MET A 1 17.74 -8.40 9.41
C MET A 1 16.38 -7.79 9.63
N GLY A 2 16.32 -6.51 9.83
CA GLY A 2 15.05 -5.84 10.01
C GLY A 2 14.30 -5.68 8.72
N ARG A 3 13.08 -5.20 8.83
CA ARG A 3 12.31 -4.86 7.66
C ARG A 3 12.95 -3.66 6.97
N PRO A 4 12.88 -3.58 5.63
CA PRO A 4 13.43 -2.43 4.91
C PRO A 4 12.75 -1.11 5.25
N THR A 5 11.50 -1.15 5.74
CA THR A 5 10.78 0.05 6.14
C THR A 5 9.99 -0.23 7.40
N ARG A 6 9.78 0.82 8.20
CA ARG A 6 8.93 0.73 9.38
C ARG A 6 7.49 1.14 9.08
N VAL A 7 7.23 1.57 7.87
CA VAL A 7 5.88 1.93 7.46
C VAL A 7 5.04 0.66 7.38
N THR A 8 3.87 0.70 8.00
CA THR A 8 2.89 -0.37 7.89
C THR A 8 1.77 0.11 6.99
N ASN A 9 0.92 -0.82 6.55
CA ASN A 9 -0.16 -0.44 5.66
C ASN A 9 -1.37 -1.34 5.87
N ARG A 10 -2.50 -0.88 5.36
CA ARG A 10 -3.75 -1.61 5.39
C ARG A 10 -4.27 -1.87 3.98
N ILE A 11 -3.35 -1.97 3.02
CA ILE A 11 -3.73 -2.09 1.62
C ILE A 11 -4.60 -3.33 1.38
N ARG A 12 -4.23 -4.45 1.97
CA ARG A 12 -5.00 -5.67 1.77
C ARG A 12 -6.44 -5.52 2.24
N ALA A 13 -6.62 -4.96 3.44
CA ALA A 13 -7.95 -4.73 3.98
C ALA A 13 -8.74 -3.78 3.10
N LEU A 14 -8.08 -2.73 2.62
CA LEU A 14 -8.74 -1.75 1.75
C LEU A 14 -9.12 -2.38 0.41
N ARG A 15 -8.27 -3.26 -0.13
CA ARG A 15 -8.61 -3.95 -1.37
C ARG A 15 -9.87 -4.79 -1.21
N PHE A 16 -9.94 -5.55 -0.12
CA PHE A 16 -11.13 -6.36 0.13
C PHE A 16 -12.37 -5.51 0.30
N ALA A 17 -12.25 -4.40 1.02
CA ALA A 17 -13.38 -3.51 1.22
C ALA A 17 -13.80 -2.80 -0.08
N HIS A 18 -12.91 -2.78 -1.05
CA HIS A 18 -13.13 -2.07 -2.31
C HIS A 18 -13.46 -3.06 -3.43
N GLY A 19 -14.49 -3.89 -3.20
CA GLY A 19 -14.93 -4.84 -4.21
C GLY A 19 -14.00 -6.01 -4.40
N GLU A 20 -13.27 -6.38 -3.34
CA GLU A 20 -12.32 -7.51 -3.41
C GLU A 20 -11.30 -7.31 -4.52
N MET A 21 -10.77 -6.09 -4.60
CA MET A 21 -9.78 -5.74 -5.61
C MET A 21 -8.55 -6.64 -5.50
N THR A 22 -8.08 -7.14 -6.65
CA THR A 22 -6.87 -7.96 -6.67
C THR A 22 -5.62 -7.09 -6.62
N GLN A 23 -4.50 -7.73 -6.26
CA GLN A 23 -3.22 -7.04 -6.31
C GLN A 23 -2.89 -6.56 -7.72
N ALA A 24 -3.23 -7.38 -8.72
CA ALA A 24 -2.99 -7.01 -10.12
C ALA A 24 -3.81 -5.79 -10.52
N GLU A 25 -5.06 -5.72 -10.07
CA GLU A 25 -5.90 -4.57 -10.37
C GLU A 25 -5.36 -3.30 -9.74
N LEU A 26 -4.90 -3.40 -8.50
CA LEU A 26 -4.30 -2.23 -7.86
C LEU A 26 -3.02 -1.81 -8.57
N ALA A 27 -2.18 -2.78 -8.93
CA ALA A 27 -0.94 -2.51 -9.65
C ALA A 27 -1.22 -1.77 -10.96
N ASP A 28 -2.22 -2.25 -11.69
CA ASP A 28 -2.61 -1.61 -12.95
C ASP A 28 -3.07 -0.18 -12.71
N GLY A 29 -3.83 0.04 -11.66
CA GLY A 29 -4.38 1.37 -11.37
C GLY A 29 -3.33 2.38 -10.98
N ILE A 30 -2.21 1.96 -10.40
CA ILE A 30 -1.15 2.88 -10.00
C ILE A 30 0.06 2.80 -10.91
N GLY A 31 0.01 1.98 -11.96
CA GLY A 31 1.06 1.96 -12.97
C GLY A 31 2.33 1.25 -12.56
N VAL A 32 2.22 0.20 -11.75
CA VAL A 32 3.38 -0.58 -11.32
C VAL A 32 3.09 -2.06 -11.57
N THR A 33 4.09 -2.91 -11.29
CA THR A 33 3.89 -4.35 -11.43
C THR A 33 3.21 -4.92 -10.19
N ARG A 34 2.60 -6.09 -10.36
CA ARG A 34 2.01 -6.80 -9.24
C ARG A 34 3.06 -7.09 -8.16
N GLN A 35 4.28 -7.40 -8.59
CA GLN A 35 5.37 -7.66 -7.65
C GLN A 35 5.64 -6.46 -6.74
N THR A 36 5.53 -5.26 -7.29
CA THR A 36 5.71 -4.06 -6.49
C THR A 36 4.61 -3.93 -5.44
N VAL A 37 3.36 -4.22 -5.80
CA VAL A 37 2.26 -4.19 -4.84
C VAL A 37 2.50 -5.22 -3.74
N ILE A 38 2.92 -6.43 -4.10
CA ILE A 38 3.21 -7.45 -3.11
C ILE A 38 4.28 -6.99 -2.13
N ALA A 39 5.36 -6.40 -2.65
CA ALA A 39 6.45 -5.93 -1.80
C ALA A 39 6.00 -4.83 -0.85
N ILE A 40 5.15 -3.92 -1.34
CA ILE A 40 4.61 -2.85 -0.51
C ILE A 40 3.73 -3.45 0.60
N GLU A 41 2.83 -4.35 0.25
CA GLU A 41 1.94 -4.94 1.25
C GLU A 41 2.69 -5.70 2.32
N GLN A 42 3.80 -6.31 1.96
CA GLN A 42 4.60 -7.09 2.90
C GLN A 42 5.58 -6.24 3.70
N GLY A 43 5.62 -4.94 3.46
CA GLY A 43 6.52 -4.06 4.20
C GLY A 43 7.97 -4.17 3.81
N ARG A 44 8.26 -4.77 2.65
CA ARG A 44 9.63 -4.90 2.16
C ARG A 44 10.08 -3.71 1.33
N TYR A 45 9.15 -2.81 1.02
CA TYR A 45 9.40 -1.73 0.10
C TYR A 45 8.47 -0.56 0.45
N SER A 46 9.05 0.60 0.60
CA SER A 46 8.29 1.80 0.91
C SER A 46 8.04 2.56 -0.40
N PRO A 47 6.79 2.80 -0.76
CA PRO A 47 6.52 3.50 -2.02
C PRO A 47 6.99 4.94 -1.97
N THR A 48 7.19 5.51 -3.16
CA THR A 48 7.41 6.95 -3.24
C THR A 48 6.16 7.66 -2.73
N LEU A 49 6.34 8.91 -2.36
CA LEU A 49 5.21 9.72 -1.88
C LEU A 49 4.12 9.81 -2.95
N GLU A 50 4.51 9.99 -4.19
CA GLU A 50 3.53 10.07 -5.27
C GLU A 50 2.74 8.78 -5.41
N MET A 51 3.43 7.64 -5.35
CA MET A 51 2.76 6.35 -5.43
C MET A 51 1.79 6.16 -4.26
N ALA A 52 2.22 6.59 -3.07
CA ALA A 52 1.39 6.47 -1.88
C ALA A 52 0.10 7.28 -2.03
N PHE A 53 0.19 8.49 -2.57
CA PHE A 53 -0.99 9.30 -2.82
C PHE A 53 -1.90 8.66 -3.87
N ARG A 54 -1.33 8.05 -4.90
CA ARG A 54 -2.13 7.37 -5.92
C ARG A 54 -2.92 6.21 -5.32
N ILE A 55 -2.28 5.46 -4.44
CA ILE A 55 -2.97 4.35 -3.77
C ILE A 55 -4.15 4.87 -2.95
N ALA A 56 -3.90 5.93 -2.17
CA ALA A 56 -4.95 6.51 -1.34
C ALA A 56 -6.11 7.00 -2.20
N ARG A 57 -5.81 7.57 -3.36
CA ARG A 57 -6.85 8.06 -4.27
C ARG A 57 -7.71 6.93 -4.83
N ILE A 58 -7.09 5.81 -5.16
CA ILE A 58 -7.83 4.66 -5.69
C ILE A 58 -8.87 4.20 -4.67
N PHE A 59 -8.48 4.17 -3.39
CA PHE A 59 -9.40 3.74 -2.34
C PHE A 59 -10.32 4.87 -1.85
N GLY A 60 -10.03 6.11 -2.25
CA GLY A 60 -10.84 7.24 -1.83
C GLY A 60 -10.74 7.55 -0.35
N VAL A 61 -9.57 7.33 0.25
CA VAL A 61 -9.34 7.54 1.69
C VAL A 61 -8.12 8.42 1.88
N PRO A 62 -7.97 9.03 3.06
CA PRO A 62 -6.76 9.78 3.37
C PRO A 62 -5.53 8.89 3.40
N LEU A 63 -4.37 9.49 3.19
CA LEU A 63 -3.11 8.75 3.17
C LEU A 63 -2.90 7.93 4.43
N GLU A 64 -3.24 8.49 5.60
CA GLU A 64 -3.01 7.80 6.86
C GLU A 64 -3.94 6.62 7.08
N GLU A 65 -4.98 6.48 6.27
CA GLU A 65 -5.80 5.27 6.27
C GLU A 65 -5.09 4.13 5.56
N VAL A 66 -4.20 4.46 4.64
CA VAL A 66 -3.49 3.44 3.86
C VAL A 66 -2.19 3.06 4.55
N PHE A 67 -1.42 4.05 4.98
CA PHE A 67 -0.09 3.84 5.55
C PHE A 67 0.00 4.42 6.95
N GLN A 68 0.70 3.71 7.82
CA GLN A 68 0.93 4.14 9.19
C GLN A 68 2.41 4.03 9.52
N TYR A 69 2.83 4.85 10.46
CA TYR A 69 4.20 4.80 10.96
C TYR A 69 4.13 4.66 12.48
N PRO A 70 4.06 3.41 12.96
CA PRO A 70 3.81 3.20 14.39
C PRO A 70 4.94 3.74 15.24
N GLU A 71 4.58 4.19 16.43
CA GLU A 71 5.57 4.65 17.37
C GLU A 71 6.37 3.48 17.90
N GLU A 72 7.60 3.78 18.24
CA GLU A 72 8.45 2.79 18.90
C GLU A 72 7.85 2.41 20.23
N ALA A 73 7.84 1.14 20.48
CA ALA A 73 7.43 0.66 21.80
C ALA A 73 8.54 0.87 22.81
#